data_ef3491c97a2dfbc177e67a53ea5c378b
#
_entry.id   ef3491c97a2dfbc177e67a53ea5c378b
#
_cell.length_a   1.000
_cell.length_b   1.000
_cell.length_c   1.000
_cell.angle_alpha   90.00
_cell.angle_beta   90.00
_cell.angle_gamma   90.00
#
_symmetry.space_group_name_H-M   'P 1'
#
loop_
_entity.id
_entity.type
_entity.pdbx_description
1 polymer ?
#
loop_
_entity_poly.entity_id
_entity_poly.type
_entity_poly.pdbx_seq_one_letter_code
_entity_poly.pdbx_strand_id
1 'polypeptide(L)'
;MPQTAASLFDELPEQAVPARDPGAARITRAYRGDVRFEQFVFDDLIAQDHQARSIWLWLEREDFTELEEVVKARDHEPGRPASDPRVLLALWMYGHVTGVASARHLERLSENENAFRWLRGGVPLNHRMLSEARWAGAGLLEMTTVAQDGIRVRASAGESSYRRVGSLAELLKQARERQAFLDAEAVTNPGAQEARVRGARERAARELVERTEAAHARATAMAAAQAEEEARQAAIKRRVSKDKDGKPKAPKVARKKEPRVSTTDAEARVMRMADGGYRPAWNVQVTSDVGSGMVLAVSIDATGSDGGLMGPAAGVIEERYGETPERWLADGGYTKLDDIEALSAMGIEVFCPAKPPRNPKNDPAVRRPGDTPAIAAWRVRMARQRGESEIDWMRRRAECERIHANFRKQGLRQFNVRGRYKVGVVALMHALANNIVTAIRLLALQAA
;
A
#
# COMPACT_ATOMS: atom_id res chain seq x y z
N MET A 1 27.48 31.27 -24.27
CA MET A 1 26.24 31.93 -24.68
C MET A 1 25.10 31.17 -24.03
N PRO A 2 24.40 31.69 -23.03
CA PRO A 2 23.21 31.01 -22.53
C PRO A 2 22.08 31.20 -23.55
N GLN A 3 21.48 30.08 -23.99
CA GLN A 3 20.25 30.08 -24.73
C GLN A 3 19.12 30.54 -23.80
N THR A 4 18.59 31.71 -24.04
CA THR A 4 17.34 32.17 -23.43
C THR A 4 16.22 31.27 -23.92
N ALA A 5 15.58 30.57 -22.96
CA ALA A 5 14.36 29.81 -23.25
C ALA A 5 13.29 30.78 -23.74
N ALA A 6 12.82 30.58 -24.98
CA ALA A 6 11.70 31.34 -25.53
C ALA A 6 10.47 31.13 -24.65
N SER A 7 9.84 32.22 -24.21
CA SER A 7 8.59 32.16 -23.46
C SER A 7 7.47 31.62 -24.34
N LEU A 8 6.66 30.73 -23.79
CA LEU A 8 5.52 30.13 -24.52
C LEU A 8 4.45 31.16 -24.94
N PHE A 9 4.61 32.42 -24.53
CA PHE A 9 3.67 33.51 -24.73
C PHE A 9 4.24 34.69 -25.55
N ASP A 10 5.49 34.58 -26.03
CA ASP A 10 6.13 35.64 -26.83
C ASP A 10 5.55 35.82 -28.25
N GLU A 11 4.73 34.86 -28.71
CA GLU A 11 4.07 34.89 -30.01
C GLU A 11 2.57 35.19 -29.94
N LEU A 12 2.02 35.59 -28.81
CA LEU A 12 0.64 36.02 -28.75
C LEU A 12 0.49 37.37 -29.45
N PRO A 13 -0.37 37.46 -30.49
CA PRO A 13 -0.55 38.70 -31.22
C PRO A 13 -0.99 39.80 -30.24
N GLU A 14 -0.37 40.97 -30.32
CA GLU A 14 -0.81 42.16 -29.62
C GLU A 14 -2.30 42.37 -29.87
N GLN A 15 -3.11 42.22 -28.81
CA GLN A 15 -4.54 42.52 -28.91
C GLN A 15 -4.69 44.00 -29.22
N ALA A 16 -5.02 44.32 -30.45
CA ALA A 16 -5.38 45.67 -30.83
C ALA A 16 -6.50 46.17 -29.91
N VAL A 17 -6.24 47.25 -29.18
CA VAL A 17 -7.23 47.86 -28.30
C VAL A 17 -8.39 48.32 -29.18
N PRO A 18 -9.59 47.76 -29.10
CA PRO A 18 -10.70 48.16 -29.95
C PRO A 18 -11.02 49.62 -29.70
N ALA A 19 -11.14 50.39 -30.77
CA ALA A 19 -11.62 51.80 -30.72
C ALA A 19 -12.92 51.82 -29.94
N ARG A 20 -13.07 52.77 -29.00
CA ARG A 20 -14.26 52.89 -28.12
C ARG A 20 -15.48 53.18 -29.01
N ASP A 21 -16.26 52.15 -29.29
CA ASP A 21 -17.60 52.24 -29.82
C ASP A 21 -18.55 52.44 -28.61
N PRO A 22 -19.52 53.38 -28.65
CA PRO A 22 -20.46 53.61 -27.53
C PRO A 22 -21.33 52.42 -27.17
N GLY A 23 -21.25 51.28 -27.92
CA GLY A 23 -21.91 49.99 -27.62
C GLY A 23 -21.03 48.91 -27.07
N ALA A 24 -19.74 49.12 -26.73
CA ALA A 24 -18.84 48.11 -26.28
C ALA A 24 -19.20 47.53 -24.89
N ALA A 25 -19.12 46.19 -24.74
CA ALA A 25 -19.42 45.49 -23.47
C ALA A 25 -18.47 45.94 -22.34
N ARG A 26 -19.05 46.30 -21.20
CA ARG A 26 -18.30 46.58 -19.96
C ARG A 26 -17.82 45.23 -19.36
N ILE A 27 -16.55 44.90 -19.49
CA ILE A 27 -15.97 43.68 -18.99
C ILE A 27 -15.08 44.02 -17.79
N THR A 28 -15.38 43.46 -16.62
CA THR A 28 -14.47 43.50 -15.48
C THR A 28 -13.36 42.51 -15.69
N ARG A 29 -12.14 42.99 -15.90
CA ARG A 29 -10.96 42.14 -16.07
C ARG A 29 -10.31 41.79 -14.77
N ALA A 30 -9.72 40.57 -14.68
CA ALA A 30 -8.97 40.16 -13.50
C ALA A 30 -7.74 41.06 -13.31
N TYR A 31 -7.65 41.72 -12.16
CA TYR A 31 -6.49 42.50 -11.75
C TYR A 31 -5.76 41.77 -10.64
N ARG A 32 -4.54 41.26 -10.91
CA ARG A 32 -3.74 40.44 -9.98
C ARG A 32 -2.82 41.23 -9.06
N GLY A 33 -2.73 42.54 -9.22
CA GLY A 33 -1.96 43.46 -8.37
C GLY A 33 -2.77 44.07 -7.23
N ASP A 34 -4.03 43.67 -7.05
CA ASP A 34 -4.90 44.20 -5.99
C ASP A 34 -4.51 43.62 -4.62
N VAL A 35 -4.23 44.47 -3.65
CA VAL A 35 -3.91 44.09 -2.27
C VAL A 35 -5.20 44.06 -1.48
N ARG A 36 -5.64 42.87 -1.07
CA ARG A 36 -6.84 42.70 -0.27
C ARG A 36 -6.49 42.13 1.10
N PHE A 37 -7.07 42.68 2.14
CA PHE A 37 -7.07 42.13 3.47
C PHE A 37 -8.41 41.40 3.65
N GLU A 38 -8.37 40.06 3.71
CA GLU A 38 -9.55 39.23 3.97
C GLU A 38 -9.55 38.81 5.43
N GLN A 39 -10.60 39.20 6.16
CA GLN A 39 -10.86 38.68 7.49
C GLN A 39 -11.86 37.53 7.36
N PHE A 40 -11.48 36.33 7.85
CA PHE A 40 -12.32 35.12 7.76
C PHE A 40 -12.28 34.33 9.06
N VAL A 41 -13.37 33.60 9.34
CA VAL A 41 -13.40 32.55 10.35
C VAL A 41 -13.06 31.23 9.68
N PHE A 42 -12.22 30.39 10.30
CA PHE A 42 -11.87 29.11 9.71
C PHE A 42 -13.09 28.25 9.38
N ASP A 43 -14.14 28.31 10.20
CA ASP A 43 -15.34 27.52 9.99
C ASP A 43 -16.12 27.89 8.72
N ASP A 44 -15.98 29.11 8.23
CA ASP A 44 -16.62 29.60 7.01
C ASP A 44 -15.87 29.22 5.72
N LEU A 45 -14.68 28.62 5.82
CA LEU A 45 -13.88 28.24 4.65
C LEU A 45 -14.51 27.14 3.79
N ILE A 46 -15.39 26.32 4.38
CA ILE A 46 -16.05 25.20 3.70
C ILE A 46 -17.52 25.09 4.08
N ALA A 47 -18.35 24.59 3.16
CA ALA A 47 -19.78 24.36 3.39
C ALA A 47 -20.04 23.38 4.55
N GLN A 48 -21.21 23.43 5.16
CA GLN A 48 -21.57 22.60 6.32
C GLN A 48 -21.64 21.10 5.96
N ASP A 49 -21.97 20.76 4.73
CA ASP A 49 -22.03 19.38 4.19
C ASP A 49 -20.70 18.92 3.57
N HIS A 50 -19.63 19.70 3.70
CA HIS A 50 -18.35 19.37 3.09
C HIS A 50 -17.73 18.12 3.73
N GLN A 51 -17.19 17.22 2.91
CA GLN A 51 -16.62 15.93 3.32
C GLN A 51 -15.52 16.04 4.39
N ALA A 52 -14.74 17.11 4.42
CA ALA A 52 -13.74 17.34 5.46
C ALA A 52 -14.37 17.45 6.85
N ARG A 53 -15.59 18.00 6.97
CA ARG A 53 -16.32 18.06 8.25
C ARG A 53 -16.72 16.67 8.75
N SER A 54 -17.15 15.79 7.86
CA SER A 54 -17.47 14.39 8.22
C SER A 54 -16.26 13.65 8.74
N ILE A 55 -15.07 13.87 8.13
CA ILE A 55 -13.81 13.30 8.62
C ILE A 55 -13.47 13.83 10.01
N TRP A 56 -13.61 15.14 10.22
CA TRP A 56 -13.32 15.75 11.52
C TRP A 56 -14.25 15.29 12.62
N LEU A 57 -15.57 15.27 12.36
CA LEU A 57 -16.59 14.78 13.31
C LEU A 57 -16.38 13.31 13.70
N TRP A 58 -15.86 12.49 12.78
CA TRP A 58 -15.49 11.11 13.10
C TRP A 58 -14.29 11.10 14.04
N LEU A 59 -13.24 11.86 13.76
CA LEU A 59 -12.03 11.94 14.58
C LEU A 59 -12.30 12.50 16.00
N GLU A 60 -13.26 13.37 16.17
CA GLU A 60 -13.63 13.89 17.49
C GLU A 60 -14.24 12.82 18.41
N ARG A 61 -14.77 11.72 17.84
CA ARG A 61 -15.37 10.61 18.60
C ARG A 61 -14.35 9.53 18.96
N GLU A 62 -13.18 9.55 18.33
CA GLU A 62 -12.13 8.56 18.55
C GLU A 62 -11.29 8.90 19.79
N ASP A 63 -10.83 7.85 20.50
CA ASP A 63 -9.93 8.00 21.63
C ASP A 63 -8.48 8.16 21.16
N PHE A 64 -7.86 9.25 21.53
CA PHE A 64 -6.46 9.58 21.21
C PHE A 64 -5.56 9.56 22.45
N THR A 65 -6.05 9.10 23.60
CA THR A 65 -5.34 9.12 24.89
C THR A 65 -3.95 8.48 24.77
N GLU A 66 -3.83 7.29 24.17
CA GLU A 66 -2.54 6.61 23.99
C GLU A 66 -1.54 7.44 23.15
N LEU A 67 -2.04 8.18 22.16
CA LEU A 67 -1.18 9.04 21.33
C LEU A 67 -0.79 10.33 22.05
N GLU A 68 -1.67 10.86 22.87
CA GLU A 68 -1.40 12.03 23.70
C GLU A 68 -0.41 11.70 24.84
N GLU A 69 -0.42 10.46 25.35
CA GLU A 69 0.55 9.98 26.35
C GLU A 69 1.99 9.93 25.80
N VAL A 70 2.18 9.66 24.53
CA VAL A 70 3.51 9.60 23.89
C VAL A 70 4.08 11.01 23.61
N VAL A 71 3.28 12.06 23.69
CA VAL A 71 3.73 13.45 23.51
C VAL A 71 4.70 13.84 24.62
N LYS A 72 5.90 14.28 24.25
CA LYS A 72 6.97 14.65 25.18
C LYS A 72 6.79 16.04 25.83
N ALA A 73 6.08 16.95 25.14
CA ALA A 73 5.81 18.28 25.67
C ALA A 73 4.71 18.19 26.75
N ARG A 74 5.06 18.57 28.00
CA ARG A 74 4.12 18.55 29.15
C ARG A 74 3.98 19.98 29.71
N ASP A 75 2.86 20.21 30.41
CA ASP A 75 2.57 21.50 31.03
C ASP A 75 3.69 21.89 31.97
N HIS A 76 4.40 22.18 32.42
CA HIS A 76 5.50 22.54 33.31
C HIS A 76 6.90 22.18 32.79
N GLU A 77 7.04 21.68 31.56
CA GLU A 77 8.35 21.41 30.95
C GLU A 77 8.65 22.36 29.79
N PRO A 78 9.93 22.78 29.61
CA PRO A 78 10.29 23.62 28.48
C PRO A 78 10.17 22.85 27.16
N GLY A 79 9.49 23.43 26.20
CA GLY A 79 9.35 22.82 24.87
C GLY A 79 8.25 23.50 24.06
N ARG A 80 8.27 23.29 22.74
CA ARG A 80 7.19 23.73 21.85
C ARG A 80 6.02 22.73 21.96
N PRO A 81 4.78 23.20 22.09
CA PRO A 81 3.60 22.31 22.06
C PRO A 81 3.61 21.41 20.83
N ALA A 82 3.22 20.15 21.01
CA ALA A 82 3.03 19.21 19.89
C ALA A 82 1.78 19.60 19.10
N SER A 83 1.76 19.29 17.82
CA SER A 83 0.55 19.43 17.01
C SER A 83 -0.44 18.36 17.37
N ASP A 84 -1.74 18.70 17.41
CA ASP A 84 -2.81 17.74 17.67
C ASP A 84 -2.73 16.58 16.67
N PRO A 85 -2.67 15.32 17.16
CA PRO A 85 -2.67 14.15 16.31
C PRO A 85 -3.90 14.07 15.39
N ARG A 86 -5.07 14.54 15.83
CA ARG A 86 -6.32 14.57 15.03
C ARG A 86 -6.14 15.39 13.75
N VAL A 87 -5.47 16.54 13.85
CA VAL A 87 -5.18 17.39 12.69
C VAL A 87 -4.28 16.68 11.67
N LEU A 88 -3.24 16.00 12.14
CA LEU A 88 -2.32 15.26 11.27
C LEU A 88 -3.06 14.13 10.52
N LEU A 89 -3.93 13.41 11.24
CA LEU A 89 -4.73 12.33 10.67
C LEU A 89 -5.78 12.87 9.70
N ALA A 90 -6.51 13.91 10.07
CA ALA A 90 -7.51 14.54 9.22
C ALA A 90 -6.93 14.96 7.87
N LEU A 91 -5.76 15.60 7.89
CA LEU A 91 -5.06 16.02 6.67
C LEU A 91 -4.65 14.84 5.80
N TRP A 92 -4.15 13.75 6.39
CA TRP A 92 -3.82 12.55 5.64
C TRP A 92 -5.07 11.85 5.09
N MET A 93 -6.12 11.71 5.88
CA MET A 93 -7.37 11.07 5.45
C MET A 93 -8.00 11.85 4.29
N TYR A 94 -8.17 13.15 4.43
CA TYR A 94 -8.72 13.99 3.38
C TYR A 94 -7.79 14.05 2.16
N GLY A 95 -6.48 14.07 2.37
CA GLY A 95 -5.47 13.97 1.32
C GLY A 95 -5.62 12.69 0.50
N HIS A 96 -5.78 11.53 1.14
CA HIS A 96 -5.98 10.26 0.44
C HIS A 96 -7.32 10.24 -0.32
N VAL A 97 -8.38 10.77 0.25
CA VAL A 97 -9.69 10.91 -0.42
C VAL A 97 -9.56 11.75 -1.70
N THR A 98 -8.75 12.81 -1.66
CA THR A 98 -8.54 13.73 -2.80
C THR A 98 -7.36 13.33 -3.71
N GLY A 99 -6.72 12.18 -3.43
CA GLY A 99 -5.61 11.66 -4.26
C GLY A 99 -4.23 12.25 -3.94
N VAL A 100 -4.06 12.87 -2.78
CA VAL A 100 -2.79 13.48 -2.34
C VAL A 100 -2.04 12.52 -1.41
N ALA A 101 -0.95 11.93 -1.90
CA ALA A 101 -0.13 10.96 -1.17
C ALA A 101 1.25 11.48 -0.75
N SER A 102 1.46 12.80 -0.70
CA SER A 102 2.75 13.42 -0.39
C SER A 102 2.65 14.40 0.76
N ALA A 103 3.44 14.20 1.84
CA ALA A 103 3.50 15.09 2.99
C ALA A 103 3.83 16.54 2.61
N ARG A 104 4.76 16.76 1.66
CA ARG A 104 5.09 18.10 1.15
C ARG A 104 3.95 18.73 0.36
N HIS A 105 3.16 17.91 -0.33
CA HIS A 105 1.99 18.40 -1.03
C HIS A 105 0.87 18.76 -0.05
N LEU A 106 0.63 17.92 0.98
CA LEU A 106 -0.31 18.21 2.07
C LEU A 106 0.06 19.50 2.81
N GLU A 107 1.35 19.71 3.14
CA GLU A 107 1.83 20.95 3.75
C GLU A 107 1.41 22.16 2.92
N ARG A 108 1.69 22.18 1.62
CA ARG A 108 1.31 23.28 0.72
C ARG A 108 -0.20 23.47 0.61
N LEU A 109 -0.96 22.38 0.49
CA LEU A 109 -2.42 22.47 0.43
C LEU A 109 -3.01 22.98 1.74
N SER A 110 -2.43 22.61 2.89
CA SER A 110 -2.86 23.12 4.19
C SER A 110 -2.62 24.63 4.42
N GLU A 111 -1.91 25.27 3.49
CA GLU A 111 -1.68 26.71 3.47
C GLU A 111 -2.58 27.45 2.47
N ASN A 112 -2.94 26.78 1.35
CA ASN A 112 -3.51 27.46 0.20
C ASN A 112 -4.91 26.99 -0.19
N GLU A 113 -5.35 25.82 0.27
CA GLU A 113 -6.61 25.17 -0.11
C GLU A 113 -7.62 25.20 1.06
N ASN A 114 -8.80 25.69 0.86
CA ASN A 114 -9.76 25.98 1.93
C ASN A 114 -10.08 24.76 2.81
N ALA A 115 -10.31 23.59 2.24
CA ALA A 115 -10.63 22.40 3.01
C ALA A 115 -9.45 21.92 3.87
N PHE A 116 -8.24 21.97 3.34
CA PHE A 116 -7.03 21.64 4.09
C PHE A 116 -6.68 22.72 5.12
N ARG A 117 -6.92 23.99 4.83
CA ARG A 117 -6.80 25.11 5.80
C ARG A 117 -7.76 24.94 6.96
N TRP A 118 -9.01 24.57 6.66
CA TRP A 118 -10.02 24.27 7.67
C TRP A 118 -9.58 23.11 8.59
N LEU A 119 -9.16 21.99 8.03
CA LEU A 119 -8.65 20.83 8.80
C LEU A 119 -7.43 21.19 9.64
N ARG A 120 -6.56 22.05 9.13
CA ARG A 120 -5.37 22.51 9.86
C ARG A 120 -5.74 23.41 11.05
N GLY A 121 -6.80 24.22 10.96
CA GLY A 121 -7.30 25.07 12.03
C GLY A 121 -6.25 26.03 12.61
N GLY A 122 -5.31 26.54 11.80
CA GLY A 122 -4.23 27.41 12.24
C GLY A 122 -3.06 26.73 12.96
N VAL A 123 -3.09 25.39 13.13
CA VAL A 123 -1.99 24.64 13.78
C VAL A 123 -0.71 24.72 12.93
N PRO A 124 0.46 25.03 13.53
CA PRO A 124 1.74 25.03 12.82
C PRO A 124 2.11 23.61 12.39
N LEU A 125 2.29 23.40 11.10
CA LEU A 125 2.58 22.09 10.51
C LEU A 125 3.77 22.18 9.56
N ASN A 126 4.50 21.06 9.43
CA ASN A 126 5.49 20.85 8.38
C ASN A 126 5.44 19.42 7.87
N HIS A 127 5.99 19.16 6.67
CA HIS A 127 6.00 17.86 6.04
C HIS A 127 6.70 16.76 6.86
N ARG A 128 7.61 17.08 7.77
CA ARG A 128 8.25 16.09 8.65
C ARG A 128 7.25 15.54 9.66
N MET A 129 6.49 16.41 10.30
CA MET A 129 5.44 16.03 11.26
C MET A 129 4.37 15.14 10.57
N LEU A 130 3.94 15.52 9.36
CA LEU A 130 3.03 14.72 8.56
C LEU A 130 3.64 13.34 8.18
N SER A 131 4.95 13.27 7.92
CA SER A 131 5.61 12.01 7.57
C SER A 131 5.79 11.06 8.77
N GLU A 132 5.82 11.58 9.98
CA GLU A 132 6.04 10.83 11.23
C GLU A 132 4.73 10.34 11.86
N ALA A 133 3.57 10.88 11.46
CA ALA A 133 2.27 10.49 11.99
C ALA A 133 1.92 9.03 11.64
N ARG A 134 1.59 8.21 12.66
CA ARG A 134 1.27 6.77 12.54
C ARG A 134 -0.10 6.49 13.16
N TRP A 135 -0.93 5.63 12.53
CA TRP A 135 -2.33 5.46 12.90
C TRP A 135 -2.84 4.01 12.97
N ALA A 136 -3.76 3.78 13.90
CA ALA A 136 -4.64 2.60 13.98
C ALA A 136 -6.10 3.08 14.16
N GLY A 137 -7.09 2.47 13.52
CA GLY A 137 -8.49 2.91 13.56
C GLY A 137 -9.49 1.76 13.72
N ALA A 138 -10.65 2.01 14.33
CA ALA A 138 -11.71 1.09 14.76
C ALA A 138 -13.03 1.19 13.94
N GLY A 139 -13.88 0.16 14.03
CA GLY A 139 -14.86 -0.31 13.09
C GLY A 139 -16.34 0.00 13.26
N LEU A 140 -17.12 -0.38 12.22
CA LEU A 140 -18.60 -0.52 12.15
C LEU A 140 -18.93 -1.47 10.99
N LEU A 141 -19.31 -2.76 11.25
CA LEU A 141 -19.45 -3.75 10.18
C LEU A 141 -20.38 -4.92 10.50
N GLU A 142 -21.17 -5.36 9.50
CA GLU A 142 -21.79 -6.68 9.45
C GLU A 142 -20.89 -7.62 8.63
N MET A 143 -20.36 -8.71 9.23
CA MET A 143 -19.34 -9.57 8.60
C MET A 143 -19.90 -10.93 8.16
N THR A 144 -21.06 -10.97 7.51
CA THR A 144 -21.65 -12.24 7.05
C THR A 144 -20.88 -12.86 5.87
N THR A 145 -20.52 -12.05 4.90
CA THR A 145 -19.80 -12.49 3.70
C THR A 145 -18.68 -11.52 3.38
N VAL A 146 -17.48 -12.04 3.28
CA VAL A 146 -16.31 -11.25 2.92
C VAL A 146 -15.72 -11.68 1.59
N ALA A 147 -15.08 -10.75 0.90
CA ALA A 147 -14.31 -10.99 -0.31
C ALA A 147 -12.87 -10.55 -0.14
N GLN A 148 -11.93 -11.37 -0.61
CA GLN A 148 -10.51 -11.06 -0.62
C GLN A 148 -9.97 -10.98 -2.04
N ASP A 149 -9.20 -9.93 -2.31
CA ASP A 149 -8.47 -9.78 -3.57
C ASP A 149 -7.15 -9.01 -3.36
N GLY A 150 -6.18 -9.23 -4.24
CA GLY A 150 -4.85 -8.65 -4.21
C GLY A 150 -4.63 -7.61 -5.30
N ILE A 151 -4.17 -6.42 -4.92
CA ILE A 151 -3.71 -5.41 -5.87
C ILE A 151 -2.19 -5.27 -5.84
N ARG A 152 -1.55 -5.34 -7.00
CA ARG A 152 -0.10 -5.11 -7.12
C ARG A 152 0.20 -3.64 -7.31
N VAL A 153 0.87 -3.06 -6.31
CA VAL A 153 1.25 -1.64 -6.26
C VAL A 153 2.75 -1.52 -6.41
N ARG A 154 3.23 -0.63 -7.27
CA ARG A 154 4.67 -0.45 -7.51
C ARG A 154 5.39 -0.04 -6.24
N ALA A 155 6.55 -0.63 -6.00
CA ALA A 155 7.42 -0.25 -4.89
C ALA A 155 8.22 1.03 -5.19
N SER A 156 8.72 1.68 -4.13
CA SER A 156 9.69 2.79 -4.25
C SER A 156 11.11 2.26 -4.52
N ALA A 157 11.25 1.43 -5.56
CA ALA A 157 12.51 0.85 -5.98
C ALA A 157 12.56 0.71 -7.50
N GLY A 158 13.69 0.99 -8.11
CA GLY A 158 13.93 0.77 -9.54
C GLY A 158 14.47 -0.65 -9.80
N GLU A 159 14.24 -1.20 -10.98
CA GLU A 159 14.79 -2.50 -11.39
C GLU A 159 16.33 -2.52 -11.34
N SER A 160 16.97 -1.40 -11.63
CA SER A 160 18.42 -1.23 -11.58
C SER A 160 19.00 -1.38 -10.18
N SER A 161 18.20 -1.29 -9.11
CA SER A 161 18.65 -1.49 -7.73
C SER A 161 18.76 -2.96 -7.33
N TYR A 162 18.22 -3.90 -8.13
CA TYR A 162 18.20 -5.34 -7.81
C TYR A 162 19.52 -6.00 -8.15
N ARG A 163 20.14 -6.61 -7.14
CA ARG A 163 21.46 -7.26 -7.20
C ARG A 163 21.36 -8.70 -6.69
N ARG A 164 22.31 -9.53 -7.12
CA ARG A 164 22.54 -10.90 -6.63
C ARG A 164 23.41 -10.87 -5.39
N VAL A 165 23.46 -11.99 -4.65
CA VAL A 165 24.25 -12.14 -3.41
C VAL A 165 25.70 -11.69 -3.59
N GLY A 166 26.41 -12.21 -4.60
CA GLY A 166 27.82 -11.86 -4.84
C GLY A 166 28.04 -10.37 -5.14
N SER A 167 27.15 -9.76 -5.95
CA SER A 167 27.20 -8.32 -6.25
C SER A 167 26.86 -7.46 -5.03
N LEU A 168 26.01 -7.94 -4.12
CA LEU A 168 25.68 -7.24 -2.87
C LEU A 168 26.83 -7.32 -1.87
N ALA A 169 27.55 -8.46 -1.80
CA ALA A 169 28.73 -8.59 -0.95
C ALA A 169 29.83 -7.61 -1.35
N GLU A 170 30.10 -7.49 -2.65
CA GLU A 170 31.09 -6.54 -3.15
C GLU A 170 30.68 -5.07 -2.91
N LEU A 171 29.42 -4.75 -3.18
CA LEU A 171 28.86 -3.41 -2.91
C LEU A 171 28.92 -3.05 -1.41
N LEU A 172 28.67 -4.03 -0.54
CA LEU A 172 28.75 -3.83 0.91
C LEU A 172 30.18 -3.55 1.35
N LYS A 173 31.16 -4.29 0.80
CA LYS A 173 32.58 -4.05 1.05
C LYS A 173 32.95 -2.61 0.66
N GLN A 174 32.62 -2.17 -0.55
CA GLN A 174 32.87 -0.82 -1.04
C GLN A 174 32.17 0.26 -0.19
N ALA A 175 30.93 0.00 0.24
CA ALA A 175 30.20 0.93 1.10
C ALA A 175 30.87 1.10 2.48
N ARG A 176 31.35 0.02 3.09
CA ARG A 176 32.08 0.05 4.36
C ARG A 176 33.45 0.73 4.23
N GLU A 177 34.19 0.46 3.16
CA GLU A 177 35.45 1.14 2.87
C GLU A 177 35.23 2.64 2.70
N ARG A 178 34.18 3.05 2.01
CA ARG A 178 33.79 4.46 1.85
C ARG A 178 33.41 5.12 3.18
N GLN A 179 32.66 4.43 4.03
CA GLN A 179 32.32 4.94 5.36
C GLN A 179 33.58 5.12 6.21
N ALA A 180 34.44 4.10 6.29
CA ALA A 180 35.69 4.16 7.04
C ALA A 180 36.61 5.30 6.56
N PHE A 181 36.69 5.53 5.25
CA PHE A 181 37.41 6.65 4.68
C PHE A 181 36.89 8.02 5.17
N LEU A 182 35.56 8.20 5.16
CA LEU A 182 34.95 9.46 5.63
C LEU A 182 35.11 9.67 7.13
N ASP A 183 35.03 8.60 7.91
CA ASP A 183 35.25 8.65 9.37
C ASP A 183 36.71 9.02 9.68
N ALA A 184 37.69 8.49 8.93
CA ALA A 184 39.09 8.84 9.05
C ALA A 184 39.36 10.29 8.60
N GLU A 185 38.77 10.75 7.49
CA GLU A 185 38.89 12.13 7.00
C GLU A 185 38.35 13.12 8.01
N ALA A 186 37.24 12.81 8.69
CA ALA A 186 36.66 13.66 9.72
C ALA A 186 37.59 13.91 10.93
N VAL A 187 38.42 12.89 11.26
CA VAL A 187 39.41 12.97 12.34
C VAL A 187 40.69 13.72 11.91
N THR A 188 41.20 13.41 10.71
CA THR A 188 42.49 13.94 10.24
C THR A 188 42.41 15.37 9.71
N ASN A 189 41.25 15.75 9.14
CA ASN A 189 41.07 17.05 8.51
C ASN A 189 39.68 17.67 8.79
N PRO A 190 39.39 18.03 10.04
CA PRO A 190 38.03 18.46 10.45
C PRO A 190 37.56 19.77 9.79
N GLY A 191 38.48 20.56 9.21
CA GLY A 191 38.20 21.83 8.54
C GLY A 191 38.08 21.78 7.02
N ALA A 192 38.32 20.62 6.38
CA ALA A 192 38.40 20.52 4.90
C ALA A 192 37.08 20.81 4.19
N GLN A 193 35.93 20.73 4.88
CA GLN A 193 34.60 20.94 4.32
C GLN A 193 33.67 21.61 5.33
N GLU A 194 32.67 22.35 4.82
CA GLU A 194 31.60 22.86 5.67
C GLU A 194 30.96 21.73 6.49
N ALA A 195 30.74 21.93 7.78
CA ALA A 195 30.18 20.93 8.70
C ALA A 195 28.85 20.31 8.20
N ARG A 196 28.04 21.09 7.49
CA ARG A 196 26.78 20.65 6.89
C ARG A 196 27.02 19.65 5.77
N VAL A 197 27.99 19.90 4.88
CA VAL A 197 28.31 19.02 3.74
C VAL A 197 28.92 17.71 4.23
N ARG A 198 29.86 17.79 5.20
CA ARG A 198 30.47 16.63 5.84
C ARG A 198 29.38 15.74 6.48
N GLY A 199 28.53 16.29 7.35
CA GLY A 199 27.48 15.54 8.00
C GLY A 199 26.44 14.93 7.03
N ALA A 200 26.22 15.55 5.86
CA ALA A 200 25.39 14.97 4.82
C ALA A 200 26.07 13.75 4.15
N ARG A 201 27.37 13.82 3.87
CA ARG A 201 28.13 12.70 3.29
C ARG A 201 28.25 11.51 4.24
N GLU A 202 28.51 11.75 5.51
CA GLU A 202 28.59 10.72 6.55
C GLU A 202 27.23 10.00 6.71
N ARG A 203 26.13 10.77 6.75
CA ARG A 203 24.77 10.15 6.79
C ARG A 203 24.49 9.32 5.57
N ALA A 204 24.79 9.82 4.37
CA ALA A 204 24.57 9.09 3.13
C ALA A 204 25.41 7.78 3.06
N ALA A 205 26.67 7.82 3.56
CA ALA A 205 27.51 6.62 3.62
C ALA A 205 26.95 5.57 4.60
N ARG A 206 26.55 5.97 5.80
CA ARG A 206 25.90 5.10 6.79
C ARG A 206 24.60 4.48 6.25
N GLU A 207 23.72 5.30 5.68
CA GLU A 207 22.49 4.80 5.06
C GLU A 207 22.76 3.82 3.91
N LEU A 208 23.84 4.01 3.14
CA LEU A 208 24.22 3.08 2.07
C LEU A 208 24.66 1.75 2.65
N VAL A 209 25.49 1.73 3.71
CA VAL A 209 25.90 0.52 4.40
C VAL A 209 24.69 -0.23 4.94
N GLU A 210 23.85 0.43 5.74
CA GLU A 210 22.65 -0.18 6.34
C GLU A 210 21.73 -0.83 5.29
N ARG A 211 21.43 -0.09 4.20
CA ARG A 211 20.58 -0.61 3.12
C ARG A 211 21.22 -1.79 2.38
N THR A 212 22.53 -1.75 2.17
CA THR A 212 23.24 -2.81 1.46
C THR A 212 23.38 -4.04 2.34
N GLU A 213 23.59 -3.88 3.64
CA GLU A 213 23.58 -4.97 4.63
C GLU A 213 22.22 -5.66 4.68
N ALA A 214 21.13 -4.90 4.80
CA ALA A 214 19.77 -5.44 4.78
C ALA A 214 19.49 -6.21 3.48
N ALA A 215 19.90 -5.67 2.34
CA ALA A 215 19.73 -6.32 1.04
C ALA A 215 20.56 -7.60 0.93
N HIS A 216 21.81 -7.59 1.39
CA HIS A 216 22.69 -8.75 1.37
C HIS A 216 22.17 -9.87 2.30
N ALA A 217 21.82 -9.55 3.54
CA ALA A 217 21.25 -10.49 4.49
C ALA A 217 19.98 -11.14 3.93
N ARG A 218 19.09 -10.34 3.34
CA ARG A 218 17.84 -10.81 2.73
C ARG A 218 18.12 -11.73 1.54
N ALA A 219 19.04 -11.35 0.65
CA ALA A 219 19.39 -12.16 -0.53
C ALA A 219 20.00 -13.52 -0.12
N THR A 220 20.85 -13.52 0.89
CA THR A 220 21.47 -14.74 1.45
C THR A 220 20.42 -15.66 2.05
N ALA A 221 19.51 -15.13 2.87
CA ALA A 221 18.42 -15.91 3.44
C ALA A 221 17.50 -16.51 2.37
N MET A 222 17.20 -15.74 1.31
CA MET A 222 16.41 -16.23 0.18
C MET A 222 17.10 -17.32 -0.62
N ALA A 223 18.41 -17.20 -0.83
CA ALA A 223 19.19 -18.22 -1.53
C ALA A 223 19.25 -19.53 -0.73
N ALA A 224 19.40 -19.43 0.60
CA ALA A 224 19.37 -20.57 1.51
C ALA A 224 17.99 -21.28 1.49
N ALA A 225 16.91 -20.53 1.65
CA ALA A 225 15.56 -21.09 1.60
C ALA A 225 15.22 -21.71 0.23
N GLN A 226 15.71 -21.12 -0.86
CA GLN A 226 15.55 -21.69 -2.19
C GLN A 226 16.30 -23.02 -2.34
N ALA A 227 17.52 -23.10 -1.84
CA ALA A 227 18.32 -24.32 -1.88
C ALA A 227 17.68 -25.45 -1.05
N GLU A 228 17.17 -25.13 0.13
CA GLU A 228 16.45 -26.07 0.98
C GLU A 228 15.19 -26.62 0.30
N GLU A 229 14.37 -25.74 -0.29
CA GLU A 229 13.15 -26.15 -1.01
C GLU A 229 13.49 -26.99 -2.26
N GLU A 230 14.56 -26.66 -2.99
CA GLU A 230 15.04 -27.48 -4.11
C GLU A 230 15.47 -28.87 -3.65
N ALA A 231 16.16 -28.95 -2.52
CA ALA A 231 16.57 -30.23 -1.91
C ALA A 231 15.34 -31.04 -1.47
N ARG A 232 14.37 -30.43 -0.83
CA ARG A 232 13.10 -31.05 -0.42
C ARG A 232 12.33 -31.59 -1.61
N GLN A 233 12.18 -30.80 -2.67
CA GLN A 233 11.51 -31.22 -3.91
C GLN A 233 12.25 -32.35 -4.61
N ALA A 234 13.57 -32.32 -4.60
CA ALA A 234 14.38 -33.39 -5.13
C ALA A 234 14.19 -34.73 -4.37
N ALA A 235 14.11 -34.65 -3.02
CA ALA A 235 13.84 -35.81 -2.18
C ALA A 235 12.46 -36.42 -2.44
N ILE A 236 11.41 -35.59 -2.56
CA ILE A 236 10.05 -36.04 -2.90
C ILE A 236 10.03 -36.72 -4.28
N LYS A 237 10.65 -36.09 -5.29
CA LYS A 237 10.68 -36.64 -6.65
C LYS A 237 11.41 -37.96 -6.72
N ARG A 238 12.50 -38.14 -5.94
CA ARG A 238 13.21 -39.43 -5.83
C ARG A 238 12.32 -40.55 -5.31
N ARG A 239 11.41 -40.24 -4.34
CA ARG A 239 10.48 -41.23 -3.79
C ARG A 239 9.37 -41.62 -4.76
N VAL A 240 8.93 -40.70 -5.62
CA VAL A 240 7.73 -40.88 -6.47
C VAL A 240 8.08 -41.33 -7.89
N SER A 241 9.26 -40.94 -8.43
CA SER A 241 9.63 -41.21 -9.81
C SER A 241 10.53 -42.45 -9.92
N LYS A 242 9.99 -43.51 -10.54
CA LYS A 242 10.72 -44.72 -10.89
C LYS A 242 10.98 -44.77 -12.40
N ASP A 243 12.08 -45.36 -12.83
CA ASP A 243 12.35 -45.65 -14.23
C ASP A 243 11.60 -46.92 -14.70
N LYS A 244 11.81 -47.34 -15.95
CA LYS A 244 11.15 -48.53 -16.52
C LYS A 244 11.53 -49.82 -15.78
N ASP A 245 12.65 -49.82 -15.06
CA ASP A 245 13.21 -50.96 -14.32
C ASP A 245 12.86 -50.84 -12.81
N GLY A 246 12.00 -49.93 -12.40
CA GLY A 246 11.59 -49.74 -11.02
C GLY A 246 12.63 -49.02 -10.13
N LYS A 247 13.74 -48.54 -10.68
CA LYS A 247 14.79 -47.81 -9.95
C LYS A 247 14.42 -46.31 -9.79
N PRO A 248 14.84 -45.65 -8.70
CA PRO A 248 14.59 -44.22 -8.51
C PRO A 248 15.20 -43.39 -9.65
N LYS A 249 14.38 -42.67 -10.38
CA LYS A 249 14.81 -41.79 -11.47
C LYS A 249 15.45 -40.53 -10.91
N ALA A 250 16.60 -40.12 -11.43
CA ALA A 250 17.26 -38.88 -11.06
C ALA A 250 16.26 -37.68 -11.31
N PRO A 251 15.94 -36.88 -10.28
CA PRO A 251 15.00 -35.82 -10.44
C PRO A 251 15.53 -34.71 -11.33
N LYS A 252 14.86 -34.40 -12.42
CA LYS A 252 15.06 -33.17 -13.16
C LYS A 252 14.39 -32.00 -12.34
N VAL A 253 15.14 -31.41 -11.43
CA VAL A 253 14.73 -30.21 -10.73
C VAL A 253 15.16 -29.02 -11.57
N ALA A 254 14.21 -28.24 -12.05
CA ALA A 254 14.53 -26.98 -12.72
C ALA A 254 15.17 -26.04 -11.69
N ARG A 255 16.46 -25.72 -11.89
CA ARG A 255 17.12 -24.70 -11.05
C ARG A 255 16.40 -23.37 -11.20
N LYS A 256 15.91 -22.84 -10.09
CA LYS A 256 15.38 -21.48 -10.06
C LYS A 256 16.53 -20.49 -10.26
N LYS A 257 16.23 -19.35 -10.86
CA LYS A 257 17.22 -18.27 -11.00
C LYS A 257 17.60 -17.77 -9.60
N GLU A 258 18.89 -17.45 -9.43
CA GLU A 258 19.41 -16.85 -8.20
C GLU A 258 18.56 -15.64 -7.78
N PRO A 259 18.17 -15.52 -6.50
CA PRO A 259 17.36 -14.43 -6.02
C PRO A 259 18.08 -13.10 -6.16
N ARG A 260 17.30 -12.07 -6.44
CA ARG A 260 17.77 -10.68 -6.53
C ARG A 260 17.03 -9.85 -5.50
N VAL A 261 17.74 -8.97 -4.80
CA VAL A 261 17.20 -8.07 -3.79
C VAL A 261 17.61 -6.64 -4.09
N SER A 262 16.71 -5.71 -3.84
CA SER A 262 16.93 -4.28 -4.07
C SER A 262 17.77 -3.66 -2.94
N THR A 263 18.77 -2.86 -3.29
CA THR A 263 19.50 -2.00 -2.32
C THR A 263 18.69 -0.77 -1.89
N THR A 264 17.56 -0.51 -2.54
CA THR A 264 16.67 0.62 -2.22
C THR A 264 15.53 0.20 -1.29
N ASP A 265 14.92 -0.97 -1.55
CA ASP A 265 13.86 -1.58 -0.72
C ASP A 265 14.08 -3.10 -0.72
N ALA A 266 14.77 -3.59 0.31
CA ALA A 266 15.18 -4.98 0.41
C ALA A 266 14.00 -5.95 0.59
N GLU A 267 12.86 -5.46 1.03
CA GLU A 267 11.67 -6.29 1.27
C GLU A 267 10.76 -6.40 0.03
N ALA A 268 10.81 -5.43 -0.89
CA ALA A 268 10.03 -5.46 -2.12
C ALA A 268 10.52 -6.54 -3.10
N ARG A 269 9.63 -7.07 -3.92
CA ARG A 269 9.92 -8.09 -4.93
C ARG A 269 9.51 -7.66 -6.33
N VAL A 270 10.20 -8.21 -7.32
CA VAL A 270 9.77 -8.09 -8.71
C VAL A 270 8.56 -9.02 -8.94
N MET A 271 7.44 -8.45 -9.34
CA MET A 271 6.17 -9.15 -9.58
C MET A 271 5.65 -8.86 -10.98
N ARG A 272 4.87 -9.79 -11.51
CA ARG A 272 4.12 -9.56 -12.75
C ARG A 272 2.96 -8.59 -12.45
N MET A 273 2.89 -7.49 -13.19
CA MET A 273 1.83 -6.48 -13.07
C MET A 273 0.64 -6.83 -13.97
N ALA A 274 -0.48 -6.13 -13.77
CA ALA A 274 -1.70 -6.33 -14.57
C ALA A 274 -1.51 -6.07 -16.07
N ASP A 275 -0.56 -5.18 -16.44
CA ASP A 275 -0.18 -4.91 -17.83
C ASP A 275 0.76 -5.97 -18.45
N GLY A 276 1.01 -7.07 -17.74
CA GLY A 276 1.90 -8.17 -18.16
C GLY A 276 3.39 -7.92 -17.94
N GLY A 277 3.82 -6.68 -17.64
CA GLY A 277 5.21 -6.35 -17.32
C GLY A 277 5.63 -6.83 -15.94
N TYR A 278 6.95 -6.92 -15.71
CA TYR A 278 7.53 -7.27 -14.40
C TYR A 278 8.14 -6.02 -13.78
N ARG A 279 7.73 -5.66 -12.57
CA ARG A 279 8.26 -4.49 -11.85
C ARG A 279 8.38 -4.76 -10.36
N PRO A 280 9.28 -4.03 -9.66
CA PRO A 280 9.28 -3.99 -8.21
C PRO A 280 7.92 -3.57 -7.68
N ALA A 281 7.31 -4.40 -6.87
CA ALA A 281 5.95 -4.19 -6.37
C ALA A 281 5.73 -4.86 -5.01
N TRP A 282 4.63 -4.48 -4.40
CA TRP A 282 4.02 -5.10 -3.24
C TRP A 282 2.66 -5.64 -3.63
N ASN A 283 2.30 -6.78 -3.07
CA ASN A 283 0.97 -7.36 -3.18
C ASN A 283 0.16 -6.89 -1.97
N VAL A 284 -0.72 -5.94 -2.19
CA VAL A 284 -1.63 -5.40 -1.17
C VAL A 284 -2.87 -6.25 -1.18
N GLN A 285 -3.06 -7.03 -0.14
CA GLN A 285 -4.24 -7.86 0.08
C GLN A 285 -5.31 -7.04 0.77
N VAL A 286 -6.51 -7.06 0.23
CA VAL A 286 -7.67 -6.37 0.76
C VAL A 286 -8.77 -7.38 1.01
N THR A 287 -9.28 -7.39 2.24
CA THR A 287 -10.48 -8.15 2.60
C THR A 287 -11.59 -7.15 2.92
N SER A 288 -12.73 -7.30 2.30
CA SER A 288 -13.87 -6.39 2.43
C SER A 288 -15.17 -7.13 2.74
N ASP A 289 -16.05 -6.47 3.46
CA ASP A 289 -17.45 -6.90 3.58
C ASP A 289 -18.19 -6.69 2.26
N VAL A 290 -18.86 -7.72 1.79
CA VAL A 290 -19.57 -7.72 0.50
C VAL A 290 -20.86 -6.89 0.57
N GLY A 291 -21.50 -6.81 1.74
CA GLY A 291 -22.73 -6.06 1.94
C GLY A 291 -22.52 -4.55 1.88
N SER A 292 -21.61 -4.04 2.68
CA SER A 292 -21.32 -2.61 2.79
C SER A 292 -20.30 -2.11 1.76
N GLY A 293 -19.38 -2.96 1.33
CA GLY A 293 -18.20 -2.59 0.55
C GLY A 293 -17.10 -1.92 1.40
N MET A 294 -17.16 -2.06 2.72
CA MET A 294 -16.13 -1.59 3.64
C MET A 294 -14.94 -2.55 3.69
N VAL A 295 -13.74 -2.01 3.79
CA VAL A 295 -12.51 -2.79 3.97
C VAL A 295 -12.37 -3.21 5.43
N LEU A 296 -12.28 -4.51 5.68
CA LEU A 296 -12.12 -5.12 7.00
C LEU A 296 -10.66 -5.28 7.39
N ALA A 297 -9.86 -5.74 6.44
CA ALA A 297 -8.45 -5.98 6.66
C ALA A 297 -7.61 -5.63 5.44
N VAL A 298 -6.40 -5.16 5.71
CA VAL A 298 -5.36 -4.95 4.70
C VAL A 298 -4.09 -5.62 5.19
N SER A 299 -3.47 -6.40 4.32
CA SER A 299 -2.14 -6.94 4.58
C SER A 299 -1.21 -6.73 3.39
N ILE A 300 0.09 -6.69 3.68
CA ILE A 300 1.11 -6.49 2.66
C ILE A 300 1.90 -7.77 2.51
N ASP A 301 1.96 -8.26 1.30
CA ASP A 301 2.79 -9.41 0.96
C ASP A 301 3.83 -9.07 -0.13
N ALA A 302 4.96 -9.75 -0.06
CA ALA A 302 6.04 -9.61 -1.05
C ALA A 302 6.09 -10.79 -2.02
N THR A 303 5.11 -11.71 -1.98
CA THR A 303 5.03 -12.81 -2.94
C THR A 303 4.20 -12.42 -4.16
N GLY A 304 4.52 -12.99 -5.29
CA GLY A 304 3.76 -12.79 -6.51
C GLY A 304 2.57 -13.75 -6.65
N SER A 305 2.25 -14.53 -5.61
CA SER A 305 1.18 -15.52 -5.55
C SER A 305 0.21 -15.18 -4.42
N ASP A 306 -1.07 -15.31 -4.67
CA ASP A 306 -2.13 -15.08 -3.68
C ASP A 306 -2.47 -16.36 -2.87
N GLY A 307 -2.00 -17.54 -3.34
CA GLY A 307 -2.19 -18.81 -2.64
C GLY A 307 -1.46 -18.86 -1.30
N GLY A 308 -2.20 -19.13 -0.23
CA GLY A 308 -1.69 -19.16 1.13
C GLY A 308 -1.95 -17.87 1.93
N LEU A 309 -2.72 -16.92 1.36
CA LEU A 309 -3.00 -15.63 1.98
C LEU A 309 -4.42 -15.52 2.58
N MET A 310 -5.29 -16.51 2.38
CA MET A 310 -6.62 -16.51 3.00
C MET A 310 -6.55 -16.79 4.50
N GLY A 311 -5.82 -17.82 4.91
CA GLY A 311 -5.68 -18.17 6.33
C GLY A 311 -5.17 -17.02 7.19
N PRO A 312 -4.02 -16.38 6.86
CA PRO A 312 -3.54 -15.21 7.57
C PRO A 312 -4.53 -14.04 7.60
N ALA A 313 -5.28 -13.80 6.51
CA ALA A 313 -6.27 -12.73 6.47
C ALA A 313 -7.47 -13.01 7.37
N ALA A 314 -7.93 -14.27 7.42
CA ALA A 314 -9.00 -14.70 8.32
C ALA A 314 -8.59 -14.55 9.79
N GLY A 315 -7.35 -14.94 10.14
CA GLY A 315 -6.81 -14.74 11.49
C GLY A 315 -6.76 -13.27 11.91
N VAL A 316 -6.42 -12.36 11.01
CA VAL A 316 -6.45 -10.90 11.30
C VAL A 316 -7.87 -10.41 11.58
N ILE A 317 -8.88 -10.95 10.87
CA ILE A 317 -10.28 -10.57 11.11
C ILE A 317 -10.74 -11.09 12.47
N GLU A 318 -10.48 -12.37 12.77
CA GLU A 318 -10.83 -12.97 14.06
C GLU A 318 -10.16 -12.22 15.23
N GLU A 319 -8.87 -11.91 15.11
CA GLU A 319 -8.13 -11.17 16.15
C GLU A 319 -8.70 -9.75 16.36
N ARG A 320 -9.09 -9.08 15.29
CA ARG A 320 -9.54 -7.68 15.33
C ARG A 320 -10.96 -7.53 15.81
N TYR A 321 -11.86 -8.41 15.36
CA TYR A 321 -13.30 -8.26 15.56
C TYR A 321 -13.88 -9.27 16.57
N GLY A 322 -13.12 -10.31 16.96
CA GLY A 322 -13.58 -11.38 17.81
C GLY A 322 -14.61 -12.32 17.16
N GLU A 323 -14.86 -12.15 15.88
CA GLU A 323 -15.83 -12.89 15.08
C GLU A 323 -15.23 -13.31 13.75
N THR A 324 -15.77 -14.38 13.14
CA THR A 324 -15.39 -14.86 11.82
C THR A 324 -16.58 -14.74 10.86
N PRO A 325 -16.34 -14.43 9.56
CA PRO A 325 -17.41 -14.40 8.58
C PRO A 325 -17.94 -15.81 8.29
N GLU A 326 -19.21 -15.90 7.90
CA GLU A 326 -19.78 -17.18 7.46
C GLU A 326 -19.18 -17.64 6.12
N ARG A 327 -18.91 -16.71 5.21
CA ARG A 327 -18.48 -16.99 3.84
C ARG A 327 -17.28 -16.17 3.42
N TRP A 328 -16.34 -16.82 2.72
CA TRP A 328 -15.13 -16.21 2.18
C TRP A 328 -15.06 -16.37 0.68
N LEU A 329 -15.09 -15.26 -0.05
CA LEU A 329 -14.99 -15.21 -1.51
C LEU A 329 -13.58 -14.84 -1.95
N ALA A 330 -12.97 -15.64 -2.85
CA ALA A 330 -11.67 -15.34 -3.44
C ALA A 330 -11.60 -15.85 -4.88
N ASP A 331 -10.62 -15.37 -5.66
CA ASP A 331 -10.40 -15.90 -7.00
C ASP A 331 -9.62 -17.24 -7.00
N GLY A 332 -9.52 -17.90 -8.16
CA GLY A 332 -8.79 -19.16 -8.30
C GLY A 332 -7.27 -19.04 -8.03
N GLY A 333 -6.72 -17.82 -7.96
CA GLY A 333 -5.34 -17.54 -7.56
C GLY A 333 -5.03 -17.93 -6.12
N TYR A 334 -6.02 -17.81 -5.25
CA TYR A 334 -5.95 -18.14 -3.82
C TYR A 334 -6.04 -19.64 -3.52
N THR A 335 -6.46 -20.48 -4.46
CA THR A 335 -6.71 -21.89 -4.19
C THR A 335 -5.48 -22.61 -3.63
N LYS A 336 -5.52 -22.90 -2.34
CA LYS A 336 -4.57 -23.72 -1.60
C LYS A 336 -5.35 -24.54 -0.57
N LEU A 337 -5.14 -25.88 -0.57
CA LEU A 337 -5.93 -26.78 0.26
C LEU A 337 -5.75 -26.52 1.75
N ASP A 338 -4.51 -26.20 2.18
CA ASP A 338 -4.21 -25.87 3.58
C ASP A 338 -5.01 -24.65 4.08
N ASP A 339 -5.19 -23.61 3.22
CA ASP A 339 -6.00 -22.43 3.57
C ASP A 339 -7.48 -22.80 3.68
N ILE A 340 -7.97 -23.65 2.77
CA ILE A 340 -9.37 -24.12 2.79
C ILE A 340 -9.66 -24.90 4.07
N GLU A 341 -8.73 -25.75 4.51
CA GLU A 341 -8.84 -26.47 5.78
C GLU A 341 -8.79 -25.52 6.99
N ALA A 342 -7.85 -24.55 6.98
CA ALA A 342 -7.74 -23.56 8.06
C ALA A 342 -9.02 -22.75 8.22
N LEU A 343 -9.56 -22.19 7.12
CA LEU A 343 -10.80 -21.43 7.17
C LEU A 343 -12.00 -22.29 7.59
N SER A 344 -12.08 -23.54 7.09
CA SER A 344 -13.13 -24.47 7.48
C SER A 344 -13.08 -24.82 8.98
N ALA A 345 -11.88 -24.90 9.56
CA ALA A 345 -11.71 -25.10 11.00
C ALA A 345 -12.22 -23.91 11.83
N MET A 346 -12.20 -22.71 11.27
CA MET A 346 -12.79 -21.49 11.84
C MET A 346 -14.31 -21.35 11.58
N GLY A 347 -14.95 -22.37 10.95
CA GLY A 347 -16.37 -22.33 10.59
C GLY A 347 -16.70 -21.57 9.31
N ILE A 348 -15.70 -21.17 8.54
CA ILE A 348 -15.86 -20.31 7.35
C ILE A 348 -16.07 -21.16 6.10
N GLU A 349 -17.13 -20.90 5.34
CA GLU A 349 -17.35 -21.50 4.01
C GLU A 349 -16.55 -20.78 2.92
N VAL A 350 -15.58 -21.49 2.32
CA VAL A 350 -14.73 -20.92 1.26
C VAL A 350 -15.36 -21.11 -0.11
N PHE A 351 -15.44 -20.00 -0.86
CA PHE A 351 -15.86 -19.92 -2.26
C PHE A 351 -14.69 -19.40 -3.10
N CYS A 352 -13.84 -20.32 -3.51
CA CYS A 352 -12.65 -20.06 -4.30
C CYS A 352 -12.58 -21.08 -5.44
N PRO A 353 -12.70 -20.67 -6.73
CA PRO A 353 -12.71 -21.60 -7.85
C PRO A 353 -11.45 -22.45 -7.91
N ALA A 354 -11.61 -23.75 -8.11
CA ALA A 354 -10.50 -24.65 -8.29
C ALA A 354 -9.69 -24.30 -9.54
N LYS A 355 -8.37 -24.32 -9.45
CA LYS A 355 -7.48 -24.07 -10.61
C LYS A 355 -7.77 -25.12 -11.73
N PRO A 356 -7.83 -24.67 -12.99
CA PRO A 356 -7.97 -25.60 -14.10
C PRO A 356 -6.89 -26.67 -14.05
N PRO A 357 -7.22 -27.96 -14.17
CA PRO A 357 -6.23 -29.01 -14.12
C PRO A 357 -5.38 -28.98 -15.40
N ARG A 358 -4.11 -29.36 -15.27
CA ARG A 358 -3.23 -29.54 -16.44
C ARG A 358 -3.74 -30.63 -17.39
N ASN A 359 -4.41 -31.65 -16.85
CA ASN A 359 -5.06 -32.70 -17.62
C ASN A 359 -6.58 -32.46 -17.57
N PRO A 360 -7.24 -32.17 -18.72
CA PRO A 360 -8.68 -31.94 -18.79
C PRO A 360 -9.55 -33.08 -18.25
N LYS A 361 -8.99 -34.30 -18.18
CA LYS A 361 -9.70 -35.48 -17.61
C LYS A 361 -9.81 -35.41 -16.09
N ASN A 362 -9.06 -34.58 -15.42
CA ASN A 362 -9.07 -34.43 -13.97
C ASN A 362 -9.95 -33.24 -13.59
N ASP A 363 -11.20 -33.46 -13.32
CA ASP A 363 -12.07 -32.41 -12.79
C ASP A 363 -11.63 -32.04 -11.35
N PRO A 364 -11.21 -30.79 -11.09
CA PRO A 364 -10.77 -30.38 -9.76
C PRO A 364 -11.92 -30.29 -8.75
N ALA A 365 -13.18 -30.25 -9.19
CA ALA A 365 -14.37 -30.22 -8.36
C ALA A 365 -14.80 -31.61 -7.88
N VAL A 366 -14.25 -32.69 -8.45
CA VAL A 366 -14.57 -34.07 -8.05
C VAL A 366 -13.81 -34.44 -6.79
N ARG A 367 -14.53 -34.99 -5.80
CA ARG A 367 -13.94 -35.52 -4.56
C ARG A 367 -12.86 -36.56 -4.87
N ARG A 368 -11.76 -36.53 -4.17
CA ARG A 368 -10.63 -37.44 -4.32
C ARG A 368 -10.49 -38.36 -3.11
N PRO A 369 -10.00 -39.61 -3.30
CA PRO A 369 -9.55 -40.40 -2.18
C PRO A 369 -8.48 -39.65 -1.38
N GLY A 370 -8.67 -39.49 -0.08
CA GLY A 370 -7.77 -38.74 0.79
C GLY A 370 -8.10 -37.28 1.01
N ASP A 371 -9.15 -36.72 0.36
CA ASP A 371 -9.67 -35.40 0.72
C ASP A 371 -10.22 -35.43 2.16
N THR A 372 -9.85 -34.45 2.96
CA THR A 372 -10.48 -34.21 4.26
C THR A 372 -11.94 -33.81 4.10
N PRO A 373 -12.77 -33.89 5.17
CA PRO A 373 -14.16 -33.44 5.10
C PRO A 373 -14.31 -32.01 4.61
N ALA A 374 -13.41 -31.11 5.02
CA ALA A 374 -13.37 -29.71 4.61
C ALA A 374 -13.14 -29.55 3.09
N ILE A 375 -12.12 -30.23 2.57
CA ILE A 375 -11.80 -30.21 1.14
C ILE A 375 -12.91 -30.85 0.33
N ALA A 376 -13.49 -31.96 0.80
CA ALA A 376 -14.60 -32.63 0.10
C ALA A 376 -15.82 -31.70 0.02
N ALA A 377 -16.18 -31.03 1.12
CA ALA A 377 -17.28 -30.05 1.15
C ALA A 377 -17.02 -28.87 0.20
N TRP A 378 -15.80 -28.33 0.19
CA TRP A 378 -15.39 -27.26 -0.74
C TRP A 378 -15.52 -27.71 -2.21
N ARG A 379 -15.07 -28.92 -2.58
CA ARG A 379 -15.22 -29.43 -3.96
C ARG A 379 -16.66 -29.54 -4.38
N VAL A 380 -17.55 -30.01 -3.49
CA VAL A 380 -18.99 -30.08 -3.76
C VAL A 380 -19.57 -28.70 -3.99
N ARG A 381 -19.19 -27.70 -3.20
CA ARG A 381 -19.60 -26.30 -3.42
C ARG A 381 -19.14 -25.80 -4.77
N MET A 382 -17.87 -26.03 -5.13
CA MET A 382 -17.31 -25.59 -6.41
C MET A 382 -17.94 -26.29 -7.61
N ALA A 383 -18.34 -27.55 -7.48
CA ALA A 383 -19.09 -28.26 -8.51
C ALA A 383 -20.51 -27.67 -8.75
N ARG A 384 -21.19 -27.26 -7.67
CA ARG A 384 -22.51 -26.61 -7.73
C ARG A 384 -22.47 -25.22 -8.33
N GLN A 385 -21.38 -24.50 -8.16
CA GLN A 385 -21.20 -23.13 -8.68
C GLN A 385 -21.03 -23.04 -10.21
N ARG A 386 -20.91 -24.16 -10.90
CA ARG A 386 -20.87 -24.18 -12.38
C ARG A 386 -22.25 -23.96 -13.03
N GLY A 387 -23.30 -23.69 -12.22
CA GLY A 387 -24.64 -23.34 -12.66
C GLY A 387 -24.97 -21.86 -12.50
N GLU A 388 -26.27 -21.51 -12.50
CA GLU A 388 -26.75 -20.11 -12.41
C GLU A 388 -26.25 -19.32 -11.16
N SER A 389 -25.92 -20.02 -10.07
CA SER A 389 -25.38 -19.39 -8.84
C SER A 389 -23.95 -18.88 -8.97
N GLU A 390 -23.17 -19.32 -9.97
CA GLU A 390 -21.80 -18.84 -10.21
C GLU A 390 -21.76 -17.37 -10.61
N ILE A 391 -22.75 -16.93 -11.37
CA ILE A 391 -22.90 -15.52 -11.81
C ILE A 391 -23.13 -14.60 -10.61
N ASP A 392 -23.86 -15.03 -9.61
CA ASP A 392 -24.21 -14.22 -8.44
C ASP A 392 -23.00 -14.03 -7.51
N TRP A 393 -22.21 -15.07 -7.28
CA TRP A 393 -20.99 -15.00 -6.49
C TRP A 393 -19.90 -14.18 -7.17
N MET A 394 -19.72 -14.33 -8.49
CA MET A 394 -18.78 -13.53 -9.27
C MET A 394 -19.15 -12.04 -9.25
N ARG A 395 -20.46 -11.70 -9.31
CA ARG A 395 -20.93 -10.32 -9.18
C ARG A 395 -20.62 -9.73 -7.79
N ARG A 396 -20.84 -10.49 -6.72
CA ARG A 396 -20.55 -10.06 -5.35
C ARG A 396 -19.06 -9.83 -5.12
N ARG A 397 -18.19 -10.64 -5.73
CA ARG A 397 -16.74 -10.42 -5.71
C ARG A 397 -16.31 -9.14 -6.44
N ALA A 398 -17.10 -8.63 -7.36
CA ALA A 398 -16.82 -7.37 -8.08
C ALA A 398 -16.69 -6.16 -7.14
N GLU A 399 -17.19 -6.23 -5.90
CA GLU A 399 -16.95 -5.19 -4.89
C GLU A 399 -15.47 -4.97 -4.59
N CYS A 400 -14.65 -6.03 -4.55
CA CYS A 400 -13.19 -5.87 -4.40
C CYS A 400 -12.56 -5.09 -5.56
N GLU A 401 -13.02 -5.33 -6.79
CA GLU A 401 -12.52 -4.59 -7.96
C GLU A 401 -12.87 -3.10 -7.88
N ARG A 402 -14.04 -2.76 -7.33
CA ARG A 402 -14.46 -1.38 -7.06
C ARG A 402 -13.55 -0.74 -6.02
N ILE A 403 -13.20 -1.43 -4.94
CA ILE A 403 -12.27 -0.94 -3.92
C ILE A 403 -10.88 -0.70 -4.52
N HIS A 404 -10.39 -1.62 -5.34
CA HIS A 404 -9.12 -1.44 -6.06
C HIS A 404 -9.14 -0.25 -7.01
N ALA A 405 -10.26 -0.01 -7.69
CA ALA A 405 -10.45 1.17 -8.53
C ALA A 405 -10.44 2.46 -7.70
N ASN A 406 -11.06 2.46 -6.53
CA ASN A 406 -11.02 3.58 -5.58
C ASN A 406 -9.60 3.86 -5.10
N PHE A 407 -8.85 2.84 -4.69
CA PHE A 407 -7.45 2.99 -4.29
C PHE A 407 -6.59 3.62 -5.40
N ARG A 408 -6.80 3.21 -6.66
CA ARG A 408 -6.11 3.81 -7.82
C ARG A 408 -6.53 5.26 -8.07
N LYS A 409 -7.80 5.61 -7.91
CA LYS A 409 -8.31 6.99 -7.98
C LYS A 409 -7.72 7.87 -6.88
N GLN A 410 -7.58 7.32 -5.68
CA GLN A 410 -6.94 7.95 -4.52
C GLN A 410 -5.41 7.99 -4.62
N GLY A 411 -4.81 7.62 -5.75
CA GLY A 411 -3.39 7.73 -6.01
C GLY A 411 -2.53 6.52 -5.66
N LEU A 412 -3.09 5.39 -5.20
CA LEU A 412 -2.34 4.17 -4.88
C LEU A 412 -1.89 3.43 -6.15
N ARG A 413 -0.91 3.99 -6.84
CA ARG A 413 -0.29 3.40 -8.05
C ARG A 413 1.15 2.98 -7.81
N GLN A 414 1.83 3.72 -6.95
CA GLN A 414 3.20 3.49 -6.53
C GLN A 414 3.39 4.01 -5.11
N PHE A 415 4.08 3.24 -4.27
CA PHE A 415 4.47 3.69 -2.94
C PHE A 415 5.62 4.69 -3.01
N ASN A 416 5.51 5.75 -2.22
CA ASN A 416 6.59 6.74 -2.01
C ASN A 416 7.43 6.42 -0.76
N VAL A 417 7.07 5.36 -0.05
CA VAL A 417 7.73 4.85 1.15
C VAL A 417 8.36 3.49 0.90
N ARG A 418 9.26 3.06 1.77
CA ARG A 418 10.00 1.79 1.67
C ARG A 418 9.81 0.95 2.91
N GLY A 419 9.94 -0.37 2.74
CA GLY A 419 9.77 -1.34 3.81
C GLY A 419 8.31 -1.67 4.08
N ARG A 420 8.08 -2.95 4.44
CA ARG A 420 6.74 -3.54 4.61
C ARG A 420 5.86 -2.75 5.57
N TYR A 421 6.44 -2.30 6.68
CA TYR A 421 5.70 -1.56 7.70
C TYR A 421 5.11 -0.25 7.17
N LYS A 422 5.96 0.61 6.58
CA LYS A 422 5.52 1.92 6.05
C LYS A 422 4.55 1.78 4.89
N VAL A 423 4.78 0.77 4.03
CA VAL A 423 3.88 0.40 2.93
C VAL A 423 2.52 -0.03 3.47
N GLY A 424 2.50 -0.82 4.55
CA GLY A 424 1.28 -1.23 5.25
C GLY A 424 0.49 -0.04 5.79
N VAL A 425 1.16 0.91 6.42
CA VAL A 425 0.51 2.14 6.91
C VAL A 425 -0.16 2.91 5.77
N VAL A 426 0.53 3.10 4.64
CA VAL A 426 -0.05 3.80 3.48
C VAL A 426 -1.26 3.04 2.93
N ALA A 427 -1.19 1.71 2.83
CA ALA A 427 -2.31 0.91 2.37
C ALA A 427 -3.52 0.97 3.32
N LEU A 428 -3.29 0.95 4.64
CA LEU A 428 -4.33 1.15 5.66
C LEU A 428 -4.98 2.52 5.56
N MET A 429 -4.23 3.58 5.27
CA MET A 429 -4.79 4.92 5.07
C MET A 429 -5.73 4.98 3.87
N HIS A 430 -5.40 4.29 2.76
CA HIS A 430 -6.32 4.17 1.62
C HIS A 430 -7.57 3.36 1.97
N ALA A 431 -7.45 2.30 2.77
CA ALA A 431 -8.59 1.53 3.25
C ALA A 431 -9.50 2.38 4.14
N LEU A 432 -8.92 3.14 5.06
CA LEU A 432 -9.65 4.05 5.94
C LEU A 432 -10.39 5.12 5.14
N ALA A 433 -9.73 5.76 4.17
CA ALA A 433 -10.35 6.74 3.28
C ALA A 433 -11.52 6.11 2.48
N ASN A 434 -11.35 4.88 1.97
CA ASN A 434 -12.45 4.14 1.32
C ASN A 434 -13.62 3.92 2.28
N ASN A 435 -13.35 3.52 3.51
CA ASN A 435 -14.37 3.21 4.51
C ASN A 435 -15.16 4.47 4.90
N ILE A 436 -14.51 5.60 5.08
CA ILE A 436 -15.18 6.88 5.37
C ILE A 436 -16.10 7.28 4.23
N VAL A 437 -15.63 7.27 2.99
CA VAL A 437 -16.45 7.60 1.83
C VAL A 437 -17.64 6.63 1.71
N THR A 438 -17.40 5.35 1.99
CA THR A 438 -18.45 4.32 1.97
C THR A 438 -19.47 4.55 3.09
N ALA A 439 -19.01 4.84 4.32
CA ALA A 439 -19.89 5.14 5.45
C ALA A 439 -20.77 6.38 5.20
N ILE A 440 -20.19 7.47 4.70
CA ILE A 440 -20.94 8.70 4.35
C ILE A 440 -22.04 8.36 3.33
N ARG A 441 -21.72 7.56 2.30
CA ARG A 441 -22.70 7.14 1.29
C ARG A 441 -23.82 6.28 1.90
N LEU A 442 -23.49 5.33 2.77
CA LEU A 442 -24.47 4.44 3.40
C LEU A 442 -25.40 5.22 4.32
N LEU A 443 -24.87 6.15 5.11
CA LEU A 443 -25.68 7.04 5.99
C LEU A 443 -26.61 7.95 5.18
N ALA A 444 -26.14 8.49 4.06
CA ALA A 444 -26.98 9.27 3.15
C ALA A 444 -28.13 8.46 2.55
N LEU A 445 -27.92 7.17 2.25
CA LEU A 445 -28.97 6.27 1.75
C LEU A 445 -29.98 5.86 2.84
N GLN A 446 -29.59 5.85 4.10
CA GLN A 446 -30.51 5.59 5.23
C GLN A 446 -31.37 6.80 5.60
N ALA A 447 -30.90 7.99 5.25
CA ALA A 447 -31.61 9.25 5.53
C ALA A 447 -32.57 9.67 4.40
N ALA A 448 -32.52 9.03 3.24
CA ALA A 448 -33.37 9.26 2.07
C ALA A 448 -34.55 8.28 2.01
#